data_19e5284cc0fd671966b39463e849cf25
#
_entry.id   19e5284cc0fd671966b39463e849cf25
#
_cell.length_a   1.000
_cell.length_b   1.000
_cell.length_c   1.000
_cell.angle_alpha   90.00
_cell.angle_beta   90.00
_cell.angle_gamma   90.00
#
_symmetry.space_group_name_H-M   'P 1'
#
loop_
_entity.id
_entity.type
_entity.pdbx_description
1 polymer ?
#
loop_
_entity_poly.entity_id
_entity_poly.type
_entity_poly.pdbx_seq_one_letter_code
_entity_poly.pdbx_strand_id
1 'polypeptide(L)'
;MIKSNHALKRKELFSKYKQNHNIFFETGTHHGFSVQIALDLEFDKVISVEIEQDYFLECFDKFIPYISQGKVHLFYGDSNAWMDRMLKLVEEPSLFWLDGHPDGISGDPLWEELESIKNHPIKNHTIIVDDIPVYFNSKEVEDKILEINPNYQFIYEDALNEGNLVDVYKNYDLVAYIP
;
A
#
# COMPACT_ATOMS: atom_id res chain seq x y z
N MET A 1 -19.27 -5.22 -13.17
CA MET A 1 -18.65 -4.30 -14.17
C MET A 1 -17.92 -3.13 -13.49
N ILE A 2 -18.49 -2.47 -12.45
CA ILE A 2 -17.84 -1.34 -11.73
C ILE A 2 -16.55 -1.79 -11.00
N LYS A 3 -16.59 -2.91 -10.27
CA LYS A 3 -15.42 -3.47 -9.57
C LYS A 3 -14.24 -3.85 -10.50
N SER A 4 -14.51 -4.15 -11.79
CA SER A 4 -13.47 -4.53 -12.74
C SER A 4 -12.61 -3.35 -13.20
N ASN A 5 -13.15 -2.14 -13.30
CA ASN A 5 -12.39 -0.98 -13.79
C ASN A 5 -11.49 -0.39 -12.69
N HIS A 6 -11.92 -0.41 -11.44
CA HIS A 6 -11.10 0.00 -10.29
C HIS A 6 -9.89 -0.93 -10.13
N ALA A 7 -10.13 -2.25 -10.15
CA ALA A 7 -9.06 -3.24 -10.10
C ALA A 7 -8.08 -3.11 -11.28
N LEU A 8 -8.58 -2.77 -12.48
CA LEU A 8 -7.73 -2.54 -13.66
C LEU A 8 -6.84 -1.30 -13.48
N LYS A 9 -7.38 -0.19 -12.98
CA LYS A 9 -6.61 1.04 -12.73
C LYS A 9 -5.54 0.81 -11.65
N ARG A 10 -5.89 0.17 -10.54
CA ARG A 10 -4.94 -0.19 -9.48
C ARG A 10 -3.85 -1.15 -10.01
N LYS A 11 -4.22 -2.09 -10.89
CA LYS A 11 -3.27 -2.99 -11.55
C LYS A 11 -2.32 -2.22 -12.50
N GLU A 12 -2.83 -1.25 -13.26
CA GLU A 12 -2.01 -0.36 -14.10
C GLU A 12 -1.02 0.44 -13.25
N LEU A 13 -1.49 1.02 -12.13
CA LEU A 13 -0.67 1.76 -11.17
C LEU A 13 0.46 0.87 -10.63
N PHE A 14 0.13 -0.27 -10.05
CA PHE A 14 1.13 -1.18 -9.50
C PHE A 14 2.09 -1.71 -10.56
N SER A 15 1.60 -2.04 -11.77
CA SER A 15 2.45 -2.48 -12.88
C SER A 15 3.45 -1.41 -13.30
N LYS A 16 3.01 -0.13 -13.34
CA LYS A 16 3.86 1.01 -13.68
C LYS A 16 5.00 1.20 -12.70
N TYR A 17 4.74 1.01 -11.41
CA TYR A 17 5.69 1.27 -10.34
C TYR A 17 6.35 0.02 -9.74
N LYS A 18 5.96 -1.17 -10.18
CA LYS A 18 6.62 -2.42 -9.77
C LYS A 18 8.12 -2.41 -10.13
N GLN A 19 8.47 -1.91 -11.32
CA GLN A 19 9.86 -1.88 -11.81
C GLN A 19 10.58 -3.23 -11.52
N ASN A 20 11.65 -3.19 -10.70
CA ASN A 20 12.42 -4.36 -10.26
C ASN A 20 12.09 -4.78 -8.82
N HIS A 21 10.98 -4.31 -8.26
CA HIS A 21 10.57 -4.70 -6.92
C HIS A 21 9.96 -6.11 -6.92
N ASN A 22 10.46 -6.98 -6.04
CA ASN A 22 9.93 -8.33 -5.86
C ASN A 22 9.03 -8.44 -4.63
N ILE A 23 9.04 -7.43 -3.74
CA ILE A 23 8.22 -7.38 -2.53
C ILE A 23 7.15 -6.30 -2.67
N PHE A 24 5.91 -6.68 -2.43
CA PHE A 24 4.77 -5.79 -2.26
C PHE A 24 4.40 -5.73 -0.78
N PHE A 25 4.27 -4.51 -0.26
CA PHE A 25 3.91 -4.25 1.14
C PHE A 25 2.68 -3.35 1.17
N GLU A 26 1.65 -3.73 1.93
CA GLU A 26 0.47 -2.89 2.07
C GLU A 26 -0.02 -2.79 3.52
N THR A 27 -0.69 -1.67 3.83
CA THR A 27 -1.56 -1.48 4.99
C THR A 27 -3.00 -1.33 4.51
N GLY A 28 -3.96 -2.00 5.17
CA GLY A 28 -5.36 -2.06 4.72
C GLY A 28 -5.61 -3.13 3.65
N THR A 29 -5.71 -4.40 4.06
CA THR A 29 -5.98 -5.53 3.14
C THR A 29 -7.39 -5.50 2.54
N HIS A 30 -8.39 -5.11 3.37
CA HIS A 30 -9.81 -5.12 3.03
C HIS A 30 -10.24 -6.47 2.40
N HIS A 31 -10.86 -6.50 1.22
CA HIS A 31 -11.22 -7.74 0.49
C HIS A 31 -10.04 -8.40 -0.26
N GLY A 32 -8.81 -7.91 -0.06
CA GLY A 32 -7.58 -8.46 -0.66
C GLY A 32 -7.49 -8.26 -2.17
N PHE A 33 -8.04 -7.16 -2.71
CA PHE A 33 -7.90 -6.87 -4.15
C PHE A 33 -6.45 -6.52 -4.51
N SER A 34 -5.78 -5.71 -3.69
CA SER A 34 -4.38 -5.33 -3.88
C SER A 34 -3.44 -6.53 -3.75
N VAL A 35 -3.68 -7.40 -2.76
CA VAL A 35 -2.96 -8.68 -2.61
C VAL A 35 -3.09 -9.53 -3.88
N GLN A 36 -4.31 -9.66 -4.41
CA GLN A 36 -4.54 -10.43 -5.65
C GLN A 36 -3.81 -9.81 -6.84
N ILE A 37 -3.85 -8.49 -6.98
CA ILE A 37 -3.13 -7.77 -8.04
C ILE A 37 -1.63 -7.97 -7.92
N ALA A 38 -1.08 -7.91 -6.70
CA ALA A 38 0.34 -8.15 -6.46
C ALA A 38 0.76 -9.59 -6.84
N LEU A 39 -0.08 -10.58 -6.53
CA LEU A 39 0.12 -11.96 -6.96
C LEU A 39 0.06 -12.11 -8.49
N ASP A 40 -0.91 -11.46 -9.14
CA ASP A 40 -1.06 -11.46 -10.60
C ASP A 40 0.10 -10.77 -11.32
N LEU A 41 0.73 -9.79 -10.68
CA LEU A 41 1.92 -9.09 -11.16
C LEU A 41 3.22 -9.82 -10.80
N GLU A 42 3.11 -11.03 -10.24
CA GLU A 42 4.25 -11.90 -9.93
C GLU A 42 5.26 -11.26 -8.95
N PHE A 43 4.75 -10.58 -7.90
CA PHE A 43 5.61 -10.27 -6.76
C PHE A 43 5.96 -11.59 -6.04
N ASP A 44 7.21 -11.72 -5.62
CA ASP A 44 7.70 -12.94 -4.94
C ASP A 44 7.20 -13.02 -3.50
N LYS A 45 7.03 -11.86 -2.86
CA LYS A 45 6.55 -11.74 -1.49
C LYS A 45 5.49 -10.63 -1.40
N VAL A 46 4.38 -10.92 -0.74
CA VAL A 46 3.31 -9.97 -0.43
C VAL A 46 3.14 -9.92 1.08
N ILE A 47 3.20 -8.72 1.66
CA ILE A 47 3.08 -8.48 3.09
C ILE A 47 1.90 -7.53 3.28
N SER A 48 0.92 -7.93 4.08
CA SER A 48 -0.32 -7.16 4.25
C SER A 48 -0.83 -7.24 5.68
N VAL A 49 -1.51 -6.19 6.15
CA VAL A 49 -2.14 -6.11 7.48
C VAL A 49 -3.56 -5.62 7.37
N GLU A 50 -4.46 -6.22 8.19
CA GLU A 50 -5.88 -5.90 8.25
C GLU A 50 -6.35 -5.78 9.70
N ILE A 51 -7.00 -4.66 10.02
CA ILE A 51 -7.51 -4.40 11.36
C ILE A 51 -8.87 -5.04 11.60
N GLU A 52 -9.71 -5.12 10.55
CA GLU A 52 -11.05 -5.67 10.65
C GLU A 52 -11.02 -7.20 10.56
N GLN A 53 -11.54 -7.86 11.59
CA GLN A 53 -11.48 -9.31 11.73
C GLN A 53 -12.16 -10.04 10.56
N ASP A 54 -13.29 -9.55 10.10
CA ASP A 54 -14.07 -10.21 9.05
C ASP A 54 -13.33 -10.18 7.72
N TYR A 55 -12.71 -9.05 7.36
CA TYR A 55 -11.86 -8.93 6.17
C TYR A 55 -10.59 -9.77 6.29
N PHE A 56 -9.95 -9.76 7.47
CA PHE A 56 -8.79 -10.61 7.72
C PHE A 56 -9.11 -12.10 7.48
N LEU A 57 -10.22 -12.61 8.05
CA LEU A 57 -10.61 -14.01 7.91
C LEU A 57 -10.98 -14.36 6.45
N GLU A 58 -11.70 -13.48 5.75
CA GLU A 58 -12.00 -13.63 4.32
C GLU A 58 -10.69 -13.77 3.52
N CYS A 59 -9.74 -12.86 3.74
CA CYS A 59 -8.46 -12.86 3.03
C CYS A 59 -7.58 -14.04 3.43
N PHE A 60 -7.58 -14.42 4.71
CA PHE A 60 -6.83 -15.58 5.18
C PHE A 60 -7.29 -16.86 4.44
N ASP A 61 -8.60 -17.11 4.39
CA ASP A 61 -9.16 -18.28 3.68
C ASP A 61 -8.86 -18.23 2.17
N LYS A 62 -9.01 -17.05 1.57
CA LYS A 62 -8.76 -16.83 0.14
C LYS A 62 -7.31 -17.10 -0.25
N PHE A 63 -6.35 -16.68 0.60
CA PHE A 63 -4.93 -16.73 0.29
C PHE A 63 -4.17 -17.87 0.99
N ILE A 64 -4.84 -18.83 1.66
CA ILE A 64 -4.22 -20.01 2.28
C ILE A 64 -3.15 -20.69 1.39
N PRO A 65 -3.39 -20.93 0.07
CA PRO A 65 -2.39 -21.57 -0.77
C PRO A 65 -1.07 -20.78 -0.89
N TYR A 66 -1.13 -19.46 -0.87
CA TYR A 66 0.04 -18.59 -0.95
C TYR A 66 0.69 -18.34 0.42
N ILE A 67 -0.12 -18.31 1.48
CA ILE A 67 0.36 -18.23 2.86
C ILE A 67 1.17 -19.48 3.21
N SER A 68 0.66 -20.66 2.86
CA SER A 68 1.35 -21.94 3.12
C SER A 68 2.68 -22.09 2.36
N GLN A 69 2.85 -21.38 1.26
CA GLN A 69 4.08 -21.31 0.47
C GLN A 69 5.04 -20.20 0.95
N GLY A 70 4.63 -19.40 1.95
CA GLY A 70 5.41 -18.24 2.40
C GLY A 70 5.43 -17.07 1.42
N LYS A 71 4.55 -17.07 0.41
CA LYS A 71 4.45 -16.00 -0.59
C LYS A 71 3.61 -14.84 -0.09
N VAL A 72 2.56 -15.10 0.70
CA VAL A 72 1.72 -14.09 1.35
C VAL A 72 1.93 -14.15 2.86
N HIS A 73 2.20 -13.00 3.46
CA HIS A 73 2.29 -12.79 4.90
C HIS A 73 1.16 -11.84 5.29
N LEU A 74 0.10 -12.38 5.88
CA LEU A 74 -1.08 -11.63 6.30
C LEU A 74 -1.09 -11.49 7.82
N PHE A 75 -1.23 -10.25 8.31
CA PHE A 75 -1.24 -9.90 9.72
C PHE A 75 -2.62 -9.38 10.13
N TYR A 76 -3.06 -9.75 11.34
CA TYR A 76 -4.31 -9.26 11.91
C TYR A 76 -4.03 -8.22 12.99
N GLY A 77 -4.58 -7.02 12.82
CA GLY A 77 -4.52 -5.92 13.80
C GLY A 77 -4.14 -4.58 13.19
N ASP A 78 -3.89 -3.62 14.08
CA ASP A 78 -3.47 -2.27 13.76
C ASP A 78 -2.10 -2.27 13.07
N SER A 79 -1.98 -1.59 11.93
CA SER A 79 -0.73 -1.49 11.18
C SER A 79 0.40 -0.93 12.03
N ASN A 80 0.16 0.09 12.84
CA ASN A 80 1.17 0.67 13.73
C ASN A 80 1.77 -0.35 14.70
N ALA A 81 0.96 -1.29 15.19
CA ALA A 81 1.43 -2.35 16.08
C ALA A 81 2.26 -3.42 15.35
N TRP A 82 2.07 -3.57 14.03
CA TRP A 82 2.70 -4.60 13.23
C TRP A 82 3.88 -4.13 12.37
N MET A 83 3.99 -2.81 12.07
CA MET A 83 5.01 -2.26 11.15
C MET A 83 6.41 -2.80 11.42
N ASP A 84 6.90 -2.76 12.67
CA ASP A 84 8.25 -3.24 13.01
C ASP A 84 8.49 -4.72 12.70
N ARG A 85 7.44 -5.53 12.78
CA ARG A 85 7.53 -6.96 12.46
C ARG A 85 7.43 -7.22 10.97
N MET A 86 6.55 -6.49 10.29
CA MET A 86 6.35 -6.58 8.85
C MET A 86 7.58 -6.10 8.11
N LEU A 87 8.19 -4.99 8.54
CA LEU A 87 9.41 -4.43 7.95
C LEU A 87 10.62 -5.37 8.04
N LYS A 88 10.68 -6.28 9.02
CA LYS A 88 11.73 -7.32 9.09
C LYS A 88 11.67 -8.32 7.94
N LEU A 89 10.55 -8.40 7.23
CA LEU A 89 10.38 -9.24 6.04
C LEU A 89 10.79 -8.51 4.75
N VAL A 90 11.07 -7.20 4.85
CA VAL A 90 11.47 -6.34 3.74
C VAL A 90 13.00 -6.33 3.66
N GLU A 91 13.55 -7.16 2.78
CA GLU A 91 14.99 -7.41 2.67
C GLU A 91 15.64 -6.65 1.51
N GLU A 92 14.84 -5.97 0.67
CA GLU A 92 15.27 -5.23 -0.51
C GLU A 92 14.33 -4.04 -0.78
N PRO A 93 14.68 -3.10 -1.68
CA PRO A 93 13.76 -2.06 -2.13
C PRO A 93 12.44 -2.67 -2.61
N SER A 94 11.33 -2.14 -2.13
CA SER A 94 10.01 -2.74 -2.26
C SER A 94 8.98 -1.71 -2.70
N LEU A 95 7.84 -2.17 -3.22
CA LEU A 95 6.68 -1.33 -3.50
C LEU A 95 5.77 -1.33 -2.26
N PHE A 96 5.58 -0.15 -1.67
CA PHE A 96 4.66 0.10 -0.56
C PHE A 96 3.36 0.70 -1.09
N TRP A 97 2.24 0.18 -0.60
CA TRP A 97 0.89 0.69 -0.79
C TRP A 97 0.29 0.97 0.58
N LEU A 98 0.23 2.25 0.97
CA LEU A 98 -0.27 2.69 2.27
C LEU A 98 -1.72 3.16 2.10
N ASP A 99 -2.66 2.30 2.48
CA ASP A 99 -4.12 2.44 2.31
C ASP A 99 -4.86 1.99 3.59
N GLY A 100 -4.20 2.18 4.75
CA GLY A 100 -4.70 1.76 6.06
C GLY A 100 -5.57 2.82 6.77
N HIS A 101 -6.19 3.74 6.02
CA HIS A 101 -6.92 4.86 6.59
C HIS A 101 -8.27 4.41 7.16
N PRO A 102 -8.54 4.62 8.46
CA PRO A 102 -9.84 4.33 9.02
C PRO A 102 -10.85 5.41 8.62
N ASP A 103 -12.02 5.02 8.13
CA ASP A 103 -13.15 5.90 7.87
C ASP A 103 -13.55 6.70 9.13
N GLY A 104 -12.89 7.82 9.38
CA GLY A 104 -13.28 8.82 10.37
C GLY A 104 -13.03 8.49 11.84
N ILE A 105 -12.20 7.50 12.17
CA ILE A 105 -11.78 7.17 13.53
C ILE A 105 -10.44 7.84 13.86
N SER A 106 -10.26 8.30 15.08
CA SER A 106 -9.13 9.10 15.56
C SER A 106 -7.78 8.42 15.33
N GLY A 107 -6.85 9.14 14.69
CA GLY A 107 -5.45 8.76 14.53
C GLY A 107 -5.23 8.02 13.21
N ASP A 108 -4.87 8.77 12.16
CA ASP A 108 -4.45 8.19 10.92
C ASP A 108 -3.10 7.48 11.10
N PRO A 109 -2.96 6.20 10.73
CA PRO A 109 -1.74 5.43 10.94
C PRO A 109 -0.57 5.88 10.05
N LEU A 110 -0.83 6.64 8.97
CA LEU A 110 0.17 7.00 7.96
C LEU A 110 1.44 7.62 8.56
N TRP A 111 1.29 8.48 9.59
CA TRP A 111 2.43 9.19 10.15
C TRP A 111 3.41 8.27 10.87
N GLU A 112 2.89 7.31 11.64
CA GLU A 112 3.64 6.29 12.34
C GLU A 112 4.20 5.23 11.38
N GLU A 113 3.45 4.90 10.31
CA GLU A 113 3.91 4.02 9.23
C GLU A 113 5.13 4.62 8.52
N LEU A 114 5.06 5.89 8.13
CA LEU A 114 6.18 6.60 7.51
C LEU A 114 7.38 6.74 8.46
N GLU A 115 7.14 6.97 9.76
CA GLU A 115 8.23 7.00 10.75
C GLU A 115 8.89 5.61 10.90
N SER A 116 8.12 4.54 10.86
CA SER A 116 8.65 3.17 10.88
C SER A 116 9.49 2.87 9.62
N ILE A 117 9.02 3.29 8.43
CA ILE A 117 9.78 3.18 7.18
C ILE A 117 11.07 4.02 7.25
N LYS A 118 11.00 5.21 7.87
CA LYS A 118 12.17 6.06 8.10
C LYS A 118 13.20 5.37 9.00
N ASN A 119 12.78 4.55 9.95
CA ASN A 119 13.69 3.81 10.83
C ASN A 119 14.20 2.50 10.20
N HIS A 120 13.60 2.03 9.10
CA HIS A 120 14.06 0.86 8.36
C HIS A 120 15.44 1.11 7.70
N PRO A 121 16.35 0.12 7.60
CA PRO A 121 17.69 0.32 7.01
C PRO A 121 17.67 0.63 5.51
N ILE A 122 16.68 0.12 4.77
CA ILE A 122 16.52 0.37 3.33
C ILE A 122 15.68 1.64 3.16
N LYS A 123 16.14 2.59 2.31
CA LYS A 123 15.57 3.93 2.16
C LYS A 123 15.13 4.28 0.74
N ASN A 124 15.22 3.35 -0.16
CA ASN A 124 14.94 3.56 -1.59
C ASN A 124 13.77 2.68 -2.08
N HIS A 125 12.72 2.63 -1.28
CA HIS A 125 11.45 2.01 -1.66
C HIS A 125 10.71 2.87 -2.68
N THR A 126 9.75 2.30 -3.41
CA THR A 126 8.67 3.08 -4.00
C THR A 126 7.51 3.10 -3.02
N ILE A 127 7.04 4.28 -2.62
CA ILE A 127 5.96 4.45 -1.65
C ILE A 127 4.76 5.10 -2.36
N ILE A 128 3.63 4.44 -2.31
CA ILE A 128 2.36 4.96 -2.82
C ILE A 128 1.44 5.17 -1.62
N VAL A 129 0.91 6.37 -1.48
CA VAL A 129 -0.09 6.74 -0.46
C VAL A 129 -1.40 7.01 -1.16
N ASP A 130 -2.44 6.26 -0.82
CA ASP A 130 -3.81 6.42 -1.36
C ASP A 130 -4.54 7.58 -0.68
N ASP A 131 -5.65 8.01 -1.26
CA ASP A 131 -6.62 8.94 -0.67
C ASP A 131 -6.07 10.33 -0.26
N ILE A 132 -4.98 10.79 -0.86
CA ILE A 132 -4.32 12.06 -0.49
C ILE A 132 -5.30 13.24 -0.35
N PRO A 133 -6.14 13.56 -1.36
CA PRO A 133 -6.98 14.76 -1.27
C PRO A 133 -8.14 14.62 -0.27
N VAL A 134 -8.36 13.41 0.23
CA VAL A 134 -9.47 13.12 1.17
C VAL A 134 -9.02 13.32 2.61
N TYR A 135 -7.82 12.83 2.96
CA TYR A 135 -7.37 12.74 4.35
C TYR A 135 -6.14 13.60 4.66
N PHE A 136 -5.35 14.01 3.64
CA PHE A 136 -4.02 14.55 3.89
C PHE A 136 -3.74 15.88 3.19
N ASN A 137 -2.87 16.68 3.81
CA ASN A 137 -2.15 17.74 3.13
C ASN A 137 -0.96 17.11 2.39
N SER A 138 -1.00 17.14 1.06
CA SER A 138 0.02 16.51 0.22
C SER A 138 1.44 16.99 0.55
N LYS A 139 1.61 18.28 0.87
CA LYS A 139 2.93 18.82 1.21
C LYS A 139 3.49 18.26 2.52
N GLU A 140 2.63 18.03 3.50
CA GLU A 140 3.06 17.44 4.78
C GLU A 140 3.50 15.97 4.57
N VAL A 141 2.80 15.23 3.71
CA VAL A 141 3.18 13.86 3.36
C VAL A 141 4.50 13.83 2.60
N GLU A 142 4.68 14.71 1.60
CA GLU A 142 5.96 14.84 0.88
C GLU A 142 7.11 15.16 1.84
N ASP A 143 6.94 16.14 2.72
CA ASP A 143 7.97 16.54 3.69
C ASP A 143 8.34 15.37 4.61
N LYS A 144 7.36 14.58 5.05
CA LYS A 144 7.60 13.39 5.87
C LYS A 144 8.35 12.30 5.11
N ILE A 145 8.02 12.07 3.84
CA ILE A 145 8.73 11.10 2.98
C ILE A 145 10.17 11.56 2.69
N LEU A 146 10.40 12.87 2.51
CA LEU A 146 11.76 13.42 2.35
C LEU A 146 12.64 13.23 3.61
N GLU A 147 12.05 13.05 4.80
CA GLU A 147 12.81 12.65 5.98
C GLU A 147 13.34 11.20 5.90
N ILE A 148 12.69 10.33 5.12
CA ILE A 148 13.16 8.95 4.87
C ILE A 148 14.39 9.00 3.96
N ASN A 149 14.29 9.71 2.83
CA ASN A 149 15.38 9.92 1.88
C ASN A 149 15.15 11.23 1.09
N PRO A 150 16.08 12.19 1.14
CA PRO A 150 15.92 13.50 0.46
C PRO A 150 15.97 13.42 -1.08
N ASN A 151 16.26 12.25 -1.66
CA ASN A 151 16.30 12.05 -3.11
C ASN A 151 14.95 11.59 -3.69
N TYR A 152 13.91 11.45 -2.89
CA TYR A 152 12.58 11.12 -3.41
C TYR A 152 12.08 12.18 -4.37
N GLN A 153 11.49 11.71 -5.48
CA GLN A 153 10.69 12.50 -6.40
C GLN A 153 9.23 12.08 -6.29
N PHE A 154 8.32 12.99 -6.59
CA PHE A 154 6.89 12.80 -6.40
C PHE A 154 6.13 12.91 -7.72
N ILE A 155 5.17 12.01 -7.91
CA ILE A 155 4.18 12.05 -8.97
C ILE A 155 2.82 11.82 -8.34
N TYR A 156 1.80 12.52 -8.84
CA TYR A 156 0.42 12.31 -8.46
C TYR A 156 -0.31 11.56 -9.56
N GLU A 157 -0.95 10.46 -9.19
CA GLU A 157 -1.74 9.65 -10.09
C GLU A 157 -3.23 9.86 -9.83
N ASP A 158 -4.02 9.70 -10.88
CA ASP A 158 -5.47 9.86 -10.83
C ASP A 158 -6.14 8.51 -10.52
N ALA A 159 -7.10 8.49 -9.60
CA ALA A 159 -7.94 7.32 -9.33
C ALA A 159 -9.32 7.43 -10.01
N LEU A 160 -10.00 6.30 -10.17
CA LEU A 160 -11.39 6.28 -10.64
C LEU A 160 -12.35 6.41 -9.45
N ASN A 161 -13.41 7.18 -9.64
CA ASN A 161 -14.49 7.25 -8.67
C ASN A 161 -15.23 5.90 -8.58
N GLU A 162 -15.32 5.29 -7.40
CA GLU A 162 -15.98 4.01 -7.18
C GLU A 162 -17.48 4.04 -7.48
N GLY A 163 -18.13 5.19 -7.30
CA GLY A 163 -19.57 5.38 -7.51
C GLY A 163 -19.95 5.74 -8.95
N ASN A 164 -19.01 6.25 -9.75
CA ASN A 164 -19.31 6.71 -11.11
C ASN A 164 -18.07 6.55 -12.00
N LEU A 165 -18.11 5.62 -12.96
CA LEU A 165 -17.01 5.29 -13.88
C LEU A 165 -16.56 6.43 -14.80
N VAL A 166 -17.25 7.56 -14.80
CA VAL A 166 -16.95 8.74 -15.63
C VAL A 166 -16.13 9.77 -14.87
N ASP A 167 -16.23 9.77 -13.54
CA ASP A 167 -15.52 10.75 -12.71
C ASP A 167 -14.15 10.21 -12.29
N VAL A 168 -13.12 10.98 -12.60
CA VAL A 168 -11.74 10.71 -12.22
C VAL A 168 -11.39 11.63 -11.05
N TYR A 169 -10.97 11.02 -9.94
CA TYR A 169 -10.34 11.76 -8.86
C TYR A 169 -8.93 12.17 -9.27
N LYS A 170 -8.67 13.47 -9.26
CA LYS A 170 -7.38 14.04 -9.65
C LYS A 170 -6.39 14.04 -8.50
N ASN A 171 -5.13 13.66 -8.80
CA ASN A 171 -4.03 13.67 -7.83
C ASN A 171 -4.38 12.85 -6.57
N TYR A 172 -4.97 11.69 -6.77
CA TYR A 172 -5.53 10.88 -5.70
C TYR A 172 -4.46 10.09 -4.95
N ASP A 173 -3.58 9.45 -5.72
CA ASP A 173 -2.46 8.68 -5.19
C ASP A 173 -1.16 9.50 -5.26
N LEU A 174 -0.45 9.64 -4.16
CA LEU A 174 0.91 10.17 -4.15
C LEU A 174 1.91 9.03 -4.33
N VAL A 175 2.73 9.11 -5.37
CA VAL A 175 3.82 8.17 -5.62
C VAL A 175 5.16 8.83 -5.35
N ALA A 176 5.89 8.31 -4.38
CA ALA A 176 7.27 8.69 -4.07
C ALA A 176 8.23 7.60 -4.55
N TYR A 177 9.22 7.97 -5.37
CA TYR A 177 10.20 7.05 -5.93
C TYR A 177 11.58 7.69 -6.04
N ILE A 178 12.60 6.87 -6.16
CA ILE A 178 13.97 7.31 -6.42
C ILE A 178 14.32 6.87 -7.84
N PRO A 179 14.71 7.80 -8.76
CA PRO A 179 15.01 7.51 -10.15
C PRO A 179 16.19 6.57 -10.36
#